data_967e6abae6289adfb210b956b08ec923
#
_entry.id   967e6abae6289adfb210b956b08ec923
#
_cell.length_a   1.000
_cell.length_b   1.000
_cell.length_c   1.000
_cell.angle_alpha   90.00
_cell.angle_beta   90.00
_cell.angle_gamma   90.00
#
_symmetry.space_group_name_H-M   'P 1'
#
loop_
_entity.id
_entity.type
_entity.pdbx_description
1 polymer ?
#
loop_
_entity_poly.entity_id
_entity_poly.type
_entity_poly.pdbx_seq_one_letter_code
_entity_poly.pdbx_strand_id
1 'polypeptide(L)'
;IGMIEIESQGSFYNLSVSTFEPQFAADLCAVLIEELDRHQREYKTEKVKETRLFIEGRIIDIQKELEGAEENLKVFRDRNRQIGQSPALLLEQQRLTRETSVLTGVFTTLKQQLEMTKIEEVKESTLIQVLDPPIAPFHRDSPNRRLSVLLSLILGFGFAVVVAFVKEYASNSDDEEKGKLREITELTKSNIADLIPFRKKKQF
;
A
#
# COMPACT_ATOMS: atom_id res chain seq x y z
N ILE A 1 4.10 9.11 -18.34
CA ILE A 1 4.25 8.18 -17.21
C ILE A 1 3.09 8.49 -16.29
N GLY A 2 2.14 7.55 -16.14
CA GLY A 2 1.05 7.69 -15.19
C GLY A 2 1.59 7.69 -13.75
N MET A 3 1.06 8.54 -12.89
CA MET A 3 1.35 8.51 -11.47
C MET A 3 0.13 7.92 -10.77
N ILE A 4 0.36 6.90 -9.95
CA ILE A 4 -0.64 6.31 -9.07
C ILE A 4 -0.32 6.83 -7.67
N GLU A 5 -1.29 7.40 -6.99
CA GLU A 5 -1.15 7.95 -5.65
C GLU A 5 -2.24 7.39 -4.76
N ILE A 6 -1.85 6.94 -3.57
CA ILE A 6 -2.76 6.41 -2.56
C ILE A 6 -2.59 7.26 -1.31
N GLU A 7 -3.62 8.01 -0.95
CA GLU A 7 -3.65 8.82 0.26
C GLU A 7 -4.60 8.23 1.29
N SER A 8 -4.16 8.16 2.53
CA SER A 8 -4.99 7.75 3.66
C SER A 8 -5.64 8.99 4.29
N GLN A 9 -6.96 9.04 4.32
CA GLN A 9 -7.73 10.08 4.99
C GLN A 9 -8.59 9.46 6.11
N GLY A 10 -7.97 9.22 7.26
CA GLY A 10 -8.67 8.61 8.41
C GLY A 10 -9.10 7.16 8.11
N SER A 11 -10.41 6.93 7.95
CA SER A 11 -10.97 5.60 7.67
C SER A 11 -11.09 5.27 6.17
N PHE A 12 -10.71 6.17 5.28
CA PHE A 12 -10.83 6.01 3.83
C PHE A 12 -9.46 6.09 3.16
N TYR A 13 -9.34 5.39 2.05
CA TYR A 13 -8.21 5.49 1.15
C TYR A 13 -8.67 6.15 -0.15
N ASN A 14 -7.98 7.19 -0.56
CA ASN A 14 -8.20 7.86 -1.83
C ASN A 14 -7.16 7.36 -2.83
N LEU A 15 -7.64 6.68 -3.88
CA LEU A 15 -6.82 6.22 -4.99
C LEU A 15 -6.96 7.20 -6.14
N SER A 16 -5.88 7.86 -6.51
CA SER A 16 -5.83 8.76 -7.66
C SER A 16 -4.89 8.24 -8.73
N VAL A 17 -5.33 8.33 -9.98
CA VAL A 17 -4.57 7.89 -11.15
C VAL A 17 -4.51 9.03 -12.15
N SER A 18 -3.29 9.47 -12.48
CA SER A 18 -3.04 10.56 -13.45
C SER A 18 -2.47 9.99 -14.74
N THR A 19 -3.19 10.20 -15.86
CA THR A 19 -2.77 9.80 -17.19
C THR A 19 -3.03 10.91 -18.23
N PHE A 20 -2.52 10.74 -19.45
CA PHE A 20 -2.76 11.72 -20.52
C PHE A 20 -4.19 11.65 -21.07
N GLU A 21 -4.83 10.48 -21.00
CA GLU A 21 -6.18 10.24 -21.49
C GLU A 21 -7.15 10.02 -20.34
N PRO A 22 -8.24 10.81 -20.24
CA PRO A 22 -9.18 10.72 -19.11
C PRO A 22 -9.87 9.35 -18.99
N GLN A 23 -10.24 8.75 -20.12
CA GLN A 23 -10.90 7.45 -20.14
C GLN A 23 -9.97 6.36 -19.63
N PHE A 24 -8.73 6.37 -20.10
CA PHE A 24 -7.71 5.43 -19.67
C PHE A 24 -7.40 5.55 -18.15
N ALA A 25 -7.45 6.78 -17.58
CA ALA A 25 -7.30 6.97 -16.14
C ALA A 25 -8.41 6.28 -15.34
N ALA A 26 -9.67 6.42 -15.79
CA ALA A 26 -10.81 5.78 -15.15
C ALA A 26 -10.76 4.25 -15.25
N ASP A 27 -10.47 3.73 -16.45
CA ASP A 27 -10.38 2.29 -16.70
C ASP A 27 -9.23 1.67 -15.88
N LEU A 28 -8.08 2.33 -15.83
CA LEU A 28 -6.94 1.87 -15.02
C LEU A 28 -7.26 1.87 -13.53
N CYS A 29 -7.95 2.91 -13.04
CA CYS A 29 -8.39 2.97 -11.64
C CYS A 29 -9.38 1.84 -11.32
N ALA A 30 -10.34 1.55 -12.23
CA ALA A 30 -11.28 0.45 -12.07
C ALA A 30 -10.57 -0.92 -11.97
N VAL A 31 -9.63 -1.19 -12.88
CA VAL A 31 -8.84 -2.42 -12.89
C VAL A 31 -7.98 -2.54 -11.63
N LEU A 32 -7.38 -1.45 -11.16
CA LEU A 32 -6.60 -1.45 -9.92
C LEU A 32 -7.46 -1.79 -8.70
N ILE A 33 -8.68 -1.26 -8.61
CA ILE A 33 -9.61 -1.56 -7.52
C ILE A 33 -10.01 -3.05 -7.56
N GLU A 34 -10.33 -3.58 -8.73
CA GLU A 34 -10.69 -4.99 -8.91
C GLU A 34 -9.52 -5.91 -8.53
N GLU A 35 -8.31 -5.59 -8.97
CA GLU A 35 -7.11 -6.37 -8.65
C GLU A 35 -6.76 -6.31 -7.16
N LEU A 36 -6.93 -5.14 -6.52
CA LEU A 36 -6.75 -4.98 -5.09
C LEU A 36 -7.76 -5.82 -4.29
N ASP A 37 -9.04 -5.81 -4.69
CA ASP A 37 -10.08 -6.61 -4.02
C ASP A 37 -9.79 -8.11 -4.18
N ARG A 38 -9.40 -8.55 -5.38
CA ARG A 38 -8.99 -9.93 -5.63
C ARG A 38 -7.81 -10.36 -4.76
N HIS A 39 -6.76 -9.56 -4.74
CA HIS A 39 -5.56 -9.86 -3.94
C HIS A 39 -5.85 -9.89 -2.44
N GLN A 40 -6.67 -8.97 -1.94
CA GLN A 40 -7.10 -8.97 -0.54
C GLN A 40 -7.93 -10.20 -0.17
N ARG A 41 -8.81 -10.66 -1.07
CA ARG A 41 -9.59 -11.89 -0.86
C ARG A 41 -8.68 -13.11 -0.80
N GLU A 42 -7.77 -13.26 -1.77
CA GLU A 42 -6.81 -14.35 -1.81
C GLU A 42 -5.96 -14.40 -0.53
N TYR A 43 -5.39 -13.26 -0.13
CA TYR A 43 -4.60 -13.15 1.09
C TYR A 43 -5.40 -13.53 2.36
N LYS A 44 -6.64 -13.03 2.48
CA LYS A 44 -7.50 -13.36 3.63
C LYS A 44 -7.87 -14.84 3.65
N THR A 45 -8.25 -15.41 2.51
CA THR A 45 -8.60 -16.82 2.40
C THR A 45 -7.43 -17.72 2.79
N GLU A 46 -6.22 -17.41 2.30
CA GLU A 46 -5.02 -18.15 2.64
C GLU A 46 -4.71 -18.06 4.14
N LYS A 47 -4.86 -16.87 4.75
CA LYS A 47 -4.64 -16.66 6.18
C LYS A 47 -5.63 -17.43 7.05
N VAL A 48 -6.91 -17.46 6.67
CA VAL A 48 -7.93 -18.25 7.37
C VAL A 48 -7.65 -19.74 7.24
N LYS A 49 -7.24 -20.19 6.06
CA LYS A 49 -6.83 -21.59 5.81
C LYS A 49 -5.64 -22.01 6.67
N GLU A 50 -4.61 -21.18 6.77
CA GLU A 50 -3.47 -21.43 7.67
C GLU A 50 -3.92 -21.59 9.13
N THR A 51 -4.82 -20.68 9.58
CA THR A 51 -5.39 -20.73 10.94
C THR A 51 -6.17 -22.03 11.15
N ARG A 52 -6.97 -22.46 10.18
CA ARG A 52 -7.71 -23.73 10.23
C ARG A 52 -6.75 -24.92 10.39
N LEU A 53 -5.73 -25.00 9.56
CA LEU A 53 -4.74 -26.11 9.62
C LEU A 53 -3.98 -26.12 10.96
N PHE A 54 -3.66 -24.94 11.49
CA PHE A 54 -3.05 -24.84 12.83
C PHE A 54 -3.97 -25.38 13.91
N ILE A 55 -5.27 -25.00 13.91
CA ILE A 55 -6.26 -25.48 14.90
C ILE A 55 -6.48 -26.99 14.76
N GLU A 56 -6.56 -27.53 13.53
CA GLU A 56 -6.67 -28.96 13.27
C GLU A 56 -5.48 -29.73 13.86
N GLY A 57 -4.26 -29.24 13.67
CA GLY A 57 -3.07 -29.81 14.27
C GLY A 57 -3.12 -29.81 15.80
N ARG A 58 -3.52 -28.66 16.41
CA ARG A 58 -3.68 -28.56 17.87
C ARG A 58 -4.74 -29.50 18.43
N ILE A 59 -5.84 -29.72 17.71
CA ILE A 59 -6.87 -30.68 18.10
C ILE A 59 -6.31 -32.09 18.19
N ILE A 60 -5.48 -32.50 17.23
CA ILE A 60 -4.84 -33.83 17.22
C ILE A 60 -3.92 -33.99 18.44
N ASP A 61 -3.12 -32.96 18.75
CA ASP A 61 -2.21 -32.98 19.91
C ASP A 61 -2.98 -33.07 21.23
N ILE A 62 -3.98 -32.19 21.42
CA ILE A 62 -4.82 -32.18 22.63
C ILE A 62 -5.62 -33.47 22.78
N GLN A 63 -6.08 -34.06 21.67
CA GLN A 63 -6.77 -35.35 21.73
C GLN A 63 -5.86 -36.45 22.29
N LYS A 64 -4.60 -36.53 21.87
CA LYS A 64 -3.63 -37.47 22.40
C LYS A 64 -3.34 -37.24 23.89
N GLU A 65 -3.19 -35.97 24.28
CA GLU A 65 -2.98 -35.61 25.70
C GLU A 65 -4.19 -36.00 26.55
N LEU A 66 -5.40 -35.77 26.03
CA LEU A 66 -6.65 -36.13 26.71
C LEU A 66 -6.78 -37.65 26.87
N GLU A 67 -6.55 -38.42 25.80
CA GLU A 67 -6.56 -39.88 25.83
C GLU A 67 -5.55 -40.42 26.87
N GLY A 68 -4.35 -39.81 26.95
CA GLY A 68 -3.35 -40.15 27.95
C GLY A 68 -3.80 -39.84 29.38
N ALA A 69 -4.40 -38.67 29.58
CA ALA A 69 -4.92 -38.26 30.92
C ALA A 69 -6.11 -39.13 31.36
N GLU A 70 -7.01 -39.50 30.44
CA GLU A 70 -8.14 -40.41 30.72
C GLU A 70 -7.63 -41.80 31.08
N GLU A 71 -6.63 -42.35 30.38
CA GLU A 71 -6.06 -43.66 30.69
C GLU A 71 -5.34 -43.63 32.06
N ASN A 72 -4.59 -42.55 32.35
CA ASN A 72 -3.96 -42.37 33.68
C ASN A 72 -5.04 -42.37 34.79
N LEU A 73 -6.10 -41.63 34.60
CA LEU A 73 -7.21 -41.57 35.58
C LEU A 73 -7.89 -42.94 35.75
N LYS A 74 -8.08 -43.66 34.66
CA LYS A 74 -8.66 -45.02 34.65
C LYS A 74 -7.75 -46.00 35.41
N VAL A 75 -6.45 -46.07 35.03
CA VAL A 75 -5.46 -46.93 35.74
C VAL A 75 -5.36 -46.60 37.23
N PHE A 76 -5.42 -45.31 37.57
CA PHE A 76 -5.42 -44.89 38.96
C PHE A 76 -6.64 -45.43 39.72
N ARG A 77 -7.85 -45.30 39.12
CA ARG A 77 -9.10 -45.81 39.72
C ARG A 77 -9.13 -47.32 39.83
N ASP A 78 -8.63 -48.05 38.82
CA ASP A 78 -8.57 -49.51 38.86
C ASP A 78 -7.66 -50.06 39.95
N ARG A 79 -6.50 -49.39 40.19
CA ARG A 79 -5.56 -49.78 41.20
C ARG A 79 -6.01 -49.41 42.65
N ASN A 80 -6.82 -48.38 42.78
CA ASN A 80 -7.19 -47.80 44.10
C ASN A 80 -8.70 -47.82 44.30
N ARG A 81 -9.33 -48.99 44.27
CA ARG A 81 -10.77 -49.13 44.42
C ARG A 81 -11.33 -48.66 45.76
N GLN A 82 -10.52 -48.57 46.83
CA GLN A 82 -10.92 -48.12 48.17
C GLN A 82 -10.29 -46.77 48.53
N ILE A 83 -10.52 -45.75 47.70
CA ILE A 83 -9.90 -44.44 47.84
C ILE A 83 -10.38 -43.66 49.07
N GLY A 84 -11.60 -43.94 49.57
CA GLY A 84 -12.26 -43.16 50.62
C GLY A 84 -11.54 -43.11 51.98
N GLN A 85 -10.54 -43.96 52.22
CA GLN A 85 -9.79 -44.05 53.50
C GLN A 85 -8.44 -43.30 53.49
N SER A 86 -7.99 -42.79 52.35
CA SER A 86 -6.71 -42.08 52.22
C SER A 86 -6.86 -40.69 51.67
N PRO A 87 -6.62 -39.63 52.46
CA PRO A 87 -6.67 -38.25 51.95
C PRO A 87 -5.67 -37.98 50.80
N ALA A 88 -4.53 -38.64 50.78
CA ALA A 88 -3.54 -38.50 49.73
C ALA A 88 -4.06 -39.07 48.38
N LEU A 89 -4.75 -40.22 48.39
CA LEU A 89 -5.32 -40.78 47.16
C LEU A 89 -6.49 -39.96 46.66
N LEU A 90 -7.29 -39.36 47.54
CA LEU A 90 -8.36 -38.43 47.16
C LEU A 90 -7.79 -37.18 46.45
N LEU A 91 -6.72 -36.62 46.95
CA LEU A 91 -6.06 -35.47 46.37
C LEU A 91 -5.52 -35.80 44.96
N GLU A 92 -4.88 -36.94 44.79
CA GLU A 92 -4.38 -37.40 43.49
C GLU A 92 -5.48 -37.68 42.50
N GLN A 93 -6.57 -38.29 42.92
CA GLN A 93 -7.76 -38.45 42.09
C GLN A 93 -8.32 -37.10 41.59
N GLN A 94 -8.42 -36.12 42.51
CA GLN A 94 -8.88 -34.77 42.19
C GLN A 94 -7.95 -34.09 41.19
N ARG A 95 -6.63 -34.28 41.29
CA ARG A 95 -5.64 -33.75 40.38
C ARG A 95 -5.85 -34.30 38.95
N LEU A 96 -5.90 -35.66 38.81
CA LEU A 96 -6.09 -36.34 37.54
C LEU A 96 -7.46 -36.00 36.92
N THR A 97 -8.51 -35.90 37.73
CA THR A 97 -9.84 -35.50 37.25
C THR A 97 -9.84 -34.05 36.74
N ARG A 98 -9.14 -33.15 37.43
CA ARG A 98 -9.01 -31.75 37.00
C ARG A 98 -8.25 -31.66 35.69
N GLU A 99 -7.13 -32.38 35.55
CA GLU A 99 -6.32 -32.44 34.35
C GLU A 99 -7.17 -32.90 33.14
N THR A 100 -7.89 -34.00 33.27
CA THR A 100 -8.83 -34.49 32.23
C THR A 100 -9.92 -33.47 31.91
N SER A 101 -10.50 -32.83 32.95
CA SER A 101 -11.53 -31.80 32.73
C SER A 101 -11.01 -30.58 32.00
N VAL A 102 -9.78 -30.11 32.30
CA VAL A 102 -9.14 -28.98 31.61
C VAL A 102 -8.86 -29.33 30.14
N LEU A 103 -8.31 -30.52 29.88
CA LEU A 103 -8.03 -30.97 28.51
C LEU A 103 -9.33 -31.14 27.69
N THR A 104 -10.39 -31.66 28.30
CA THR A 104 -11.73 -31.74 27.69
C THR A 104 -12.26 -30.34 27.33
N GLY A 105 -12.09 -29.38 28.25
CA GLY A 105 -12.48 -27.98 27.99
C GLY A 105 -11.72 -27.36 26.84
N VAL A 106 -10.39 -27.56 26.80
CA VAL A 106 -9.53 -27.08 25.70
C VAL A 106 -9.94 -27.72 24.38
N PHE A 107 -10.13 -29.06 24.36
CA PHE A 107 -10.55 -29.78 23.17
C PHE A 107 -11.89 -29.24 22.63
N THR A 108 -12.86 -29.05 23.50
CA THR A 108 -14.20 -28.52 23.11
C THR A 108 -14.06 -27.10 22.55
N THR A 109 -13.26 -26.24 23.18
CA THR A 109 -13.03 -24.86 22.71
C THR A 109 -12.36 -24.85 21.35
N LEU A 110 -11.33 -25.68 21.12
CA LEU A 110 -10.67 -25.80 19.83
C LEU A 110 -11.62 -26.30 18.74
N LYS A 111 -12.51 -27.27 19.05
CA LYS A 111 -13.52 -27.73 18.10
C LYS A 111 -14.49 -26.59 17.73
N GLN A 112 -14.92 -25.78 18.70
CA GLN A 112 -15.75 -24.60 18.42
C GLN A 112 -15.02 -23.57 17.55
N GLN A 113 -13.75 -23.28 17.86
CA GLN A 113 -12.94 -22.39 17.06
C GLN A 113 -12.74 -22.90 15.62
N LEU A 114 -12.54 -24.21 15.46
CA LEU A 114 -12.45 -24.83 14.14
C LEU A 114 -13.71 -24.61 13.30
N GLU A 115 -14.89 -24.85 13.89
CA GLU A 115 -16.16 -24.63 13.18
C GLU A 115 -16.37 -23.15 12.82
N MET A 116 -15.99 -22.22 13.72
CA MET A 116 -16.05 -20.79 13.41
C MET A 116 -15.09 -20.42 12.27
N THR A 117 -13.86 -20.95 12.28
CA THR A 117 -12.87 -20.71 11.23
C THR A 117 -13.32 -21.28 9.87
N LYS A 118 -13.94 -22.47 9.86
CA LYS A 118 -14.56 -23.02 8.64
C LYS A 118 -15.67 -22.13 8.08
N ILE A 119 -16.51 -21.57 8.95
CA ILE A 119 -17.55 -20.62 8.54
C ILE A 119 -16.92 -19.36 7.95
N GLU A 120 -15.84 -18.87 8.55
CA GLU A 120 -15.14 -17.69 8.07
C GLU A 120 -14.43 -17.94 6.72
N GLU A 121 -13.88 -19.15 6.50
CA GLU A 121 -13.24 -19.56 5.24
C GLU A 121 -14.24 -19.54 4.07
N VAL A 122 -15.50 -19.96 4.32
CA VAL A 122 -16.57 -19.98 3.29
C VAL A 122 -17.25 -18.63 3.12
N LYS A 123 -17.16 -17.76 4.11
CA LYS A 123 -17.83 -16.46 4.09
C LYS A 123 -17.20 -15.52 3.07
N GLU A 124 -17.83 -15.33 1.92
CA GLU A 124 -17.50 -14.28 0.96
C GLU A 124 -17.82 -12.91 1.58
N SER A 125 -16.82 -12.27 2.17
CA SER A 125 -16.98 -10.88 2.62
C SER A 125 -16.38 -9.94 1.57
N THR A 126 -17.16 -8.99 1.09
CA THR A 126 -16.67 -7.84 0.34
C THR A 126 -15.69 -7.09 1.24
N LEU A 127 -14.40 -7.10 0.89
CA LEU A 127 -13.33 -6.52 1.70
C LEU A 127 -13.14 -5.05 1.39
N ILE A 128 -13.35 -4.66 0.13
CA ILE A 128 -13.22 -3.29 -0.35
C ILE A 128 -14.60 -2.78 -0.72
N GLN A 129 -15.05 -1.74 -0.02
CA GLN A 129 -16.26 -1.02 -0.36
C GLN A 129 -15.89 0.23 -1.14
N VAL A 130 -16.21 0.25 -2.44
CA VAL A 130 -16.02 1.42 -3.29
C VAL A 130 -17.10 2.44 -2.94
N LEU A 131 -16.68 3.59 -2.40
CA LEU A 131 -17.58 4.69 -2.05
C LEU A 131 -17.92 5.53 -3.27
N ASP A 132 -16.92 5.79 -4.11
CA ASP A 132 -17.05 6.62 -5.31
C ASP A 132 -16.42 5.87 -6.50
N PRO A 133 -17.23 5.50 -7.51
CA PRO A 133 -16.72 4.76 -8.66
C PRO A 133 -15.79 5.65 -9.51
N PRO A 134 -14.74 5.07 -10.13
CA PRO A 134 -13.85 5.82 -10.98
C PRO A 134 -14.58 6.31 -12.23
N ILE A 135 -14.64 7.62 -12.44
CA ILE A 135 -15.22 8.27 -13.61
C ILE A 135 -14.18 9.14 -14.30
N ALA A 136 -14.30 9.24 -15.64
CA ALA A 136 -13.41 10.09 -16.41
C ALA A 136 -13.61 11.57 -16.03
N PRO A 137 -12.55 12.30 -15.64
CA PRO A 137 -12.67 13.69 -15.20
C PRO A 137 -13.03 14.61 -16.38
N PHE A 138 -13.95 15.56 -16.15
CA PHE A 138 -14.32 16.57 -17.15
C PHE A 138 -13.27 17.66 -17.31
N HIS A 139 -12.40 17.86 -16.31
CA HIS A 139 -11.40 18.90 -16.29
C HIS A 139 -10.01 18.31 -16.14
N ARG A 140 -9.02 18.99 -16.72
CA ARG A 140 -7.62 18.62 -16.57
C ARG A 140 -7.11 19.08 -15.22
N ASP A 141 -6.41 18.22 -14.53
CA ASP A 141 -5.80 18.50 -13.23
C ASP A 141 -4.46 19.24 -13.40
N SER A 142 -3.67 18.87 -14.40
CA SER A 142 -2.35 19.47 -14.68
C SER A 142 -2.12 19.62 -16.19
N PRO A 143 -1.32 20.62 -16.65
CA PRO A 143 -0.76 21.75 -15.90
C PRO A 143 -1.78 22.91 -15.73
N ASN A 144 -1.66 23.67 -14.66
CA ASN A 144 -2.45 24.87 -14.44
C ASN A 144 -2.09 25.97 -15.42
N ARG A 145 -2.81 26.03 -16.57
CA ARG A 145 -2.51 26.96 -17.67
C ARG A 145 -2.47 28.42 -17.20
N ARG A 146 -3.33 28.83 -16.26
CA ARG A 146 -3.35 30.19 -15.68
C ARG A 146 -2.04 30.52 -14.98
N LEU A 147 -1.51 29.57 -14.19
CA LEU A 147 -0.24 29.74 -13.49
C LEU A 147 0.94 29.80 -14.48
N SER A 148 0.95 28.94 -15.49
CA SER A 148 1.99 28.92 -16.54
C SER A 148 2.04 30.22 -17.34
N VAL A 149 0.86 30.78 -17.69
CA VAL A 149 0.77 32.07 -18.37
C VAL A 149 1.25 33.21 -17.48
N LEU A 150 0.83 33.24 -16.20
CA LEU A 150 1.29 34.26 -15.27
C LEU A 150 2.82 34.20 -15.07
N LEU A 151 3.38 33.02 -14.90
CA LEU A 151 4.82 32.82 -14.74
C LEU A 151 5.59 33.27 -15.98
N SER A 152 5.11 32.92 -17.18
CA SER A 152 5.74 33.32 -18.44
C SER A 152 5.69 34.85 -18.64
N LEU A 153 4.62 35.50 -18.20
CA LEU A 153 4.47 36.95 -18.26
C LEU A 153 5.47 37.66 -17.33
N ILE A 154 5.61 37.17 -16.08
CA ILE A 154 6.57 37.71 -15.12
C ILE A 154 8.01 37.54 -15.64
N LEU A 155 8.36 36.35 -16.13
CA LEU A 155 9.68 36.07 -16.69
C LEU A 155 9.95 36.93 -17.94
N GLY A 156 8.96 37.04 -18.82
CA GLY A 156 9.06 37.87 -20.03
C GLY A 156 9.25 39.34 -19.73
N PHE A 157 8.51 39.87 -18.73
CA PHE A 157 8.66 41.25 -18.31
C PHE A 157 10.02 41.48 -17.67
N GLY A 158 10.49 40.60 -16.77
CA GLY A 158 11.83 40.68 -16.18
C GLY A 158 12.93 40.69 -17.22
N PHE A 159 12.80 39.80 -18.22
CA PHE A 159 13.75 39.74 -19.33
C PHE A 159 13.72 41.03 -20.18
N ALA A 160 12.54 41.58 -20.48
CA ALA A 160 12.39 42.82 -21.23
C ALA A 160 13.04 44.00 -20.51
N VAL A 161 12.91 44.08 -19.16
CA VAL A 161 13.56 45.12 -18.35
C VAL A 161 15.09 45.00 -18.44
N VAL A 162 15.65 43.81 -18.32
CA VAL A 162 17.07 43.57 -18.44
C VAL A 162 17.59 43.98 -19.83
N VAL A 163 16.89 43.61 -20.90
CA VAL A 163 17.23 43.99 -22.27
C VAL A 163 17.14 45.50 -22.44
N ALA A 164 16.17 46.21 -21.86
CA ALA A 164 16.04 47.64 -21.90
C ALA A 164 17.22 48.33 -21.21
N PHE A 165 17.65 47.84 -20.03
CA PHE A 165 18.81 48.37 -19.32
C PHE A 165 20.11 48.17 -20.12
N VAL A 166 20.31 46.97 -20.69
CA VAL A 166 21.50 46.70 -21.55
C VAL A 166 21.54 47.61 -22.78
N LYS A 167 20.36 47.81 -23.39
CA LYS A 167 20.25 48.68 -24.55
C LYS A 167 20.50 50.14 -24.23
N GLU A 168 19.97 50.63 -23.10
CA GLU A 168 20.16 52.01 -22.60
C GLU A 168 21.65 52.22 -22.25
N TYR A 169 22.28 51.28 -21.54
CA TYR A 169 23.69 51.32 -21.21
C TYR A 169 24.57 51.36 -22.48
N ALA A 170 24.27 50.50 -23.48
CA ALA A 170 24.97 50.47 -24.75
C ALA A 170 24.77 51.78 -25.60
N SER A 171 23.63 52.45 -25.43
CA SER A 171 23.34 53.71 -26.12
C SER A 171 24.08 54.90 -25.52
N ASN A 172 24.26 54.92 -24.16
CA ASN A 172 24.87 56.02 -23.43
C ASN A 172 26.38 55.84 -23.18
N SER A 173 26.97 54.71 -23.59
CA SER A 173 28.42 54.44 -23.42
C SER A 173 29.27 55.19 -24.46
N ASP A 174 30.42 55.66 -24.02
CA ASP A 174 31.43 56.34 -24.90
C ASP A 174 31.98 55.36 -25.96
N ASP A 175 32.58 55.94 -27.04
CA ASP A 175 32.96 55.16 -28.23
C ASP A 175 33.99 54.03 -27.97
N GLU A 176 34.80 54.12 -26.90
CA GLU A 176 35.69 53.01 -26.46
C GLU A 176 34.95 51.83 -25.85
N GLU A 177 33.87 52.06 -25.12
CA GLU A 177 33.06 50.98 -24.52
C GLU A 177 32.15 50.30 -25.55
N LYS A 178 31.70 51.01 -26.57
CA LYS A 178 30.95 50.43 -27.71
C LYS A 178 31.74 49.37 -28.47
N GLY A 179 33.08 49.51 -28.52
CA GLY A 179 33.98 48.50 -29.12
C GLY A 179 33.94 47.18 -28.35
N LYS A 180 34.02 47.23 -27.01
CA LYS A 180 34.00 46.05 -26.16
C LYS A 180 32.61 45.35 -26.14
N LEU A 181 31.54 46.14 -26.20
CA LEU A 181 30.16 45.58 -26.26
C LEU A 181 29.87 44.88 -27.60
N ARG A 182 30.43 45.37 -28.70
CA ARG A 182 30.34 44.69 -30.01
C ARG A 182 31.08 43.34 -29.99
N GLU A 183 32.26 43.28 -29.38
CA GLU A 183 33.04 42.05 -29.25
C GLU A 183 32.29 41.01 -28.38
N ILE A 184 31.67 41.42 -27.27
CA ILE A 184 30.86 40.54 -26.42
C ILE A 184 29.59 40.05 -27.16
N THR A 185 28.92 40.90 -27.93
CA THR A 185 27.75 40.50 -28.72
C THR A 185 28.11 39.57 -29.89
N GLU A 186 29.25 39.72 -30.51
CA GLU A 186 29.75 38.81 -31.53
C GLU A 186 30.12 37.44 -30.94
N LEU A 187 30.82 37.43 -29.80
CA LEU A 187 31.15 36.19 -29.07
C LEU A 187 29.91 35.44 -28.53
N THR A 188 28.92 36.18 -28.02
CA THR A 188 27.65 35.56 -27.56
C THR A 188 26.85 35.01 -28.74
N LYS A 189 26.85 35.69 -29.90
CA LYS A 189 26.16 35.25 -31.11
C LYS A 189 26.81 34.01 -31.72
N SER A 190 28.16 33.91 -31.69
CA SER A 190 28.88 32.71 -32.13
C SER A 190 28.63 31.52 -31.21
N ASN A 191 28.63 31.71 -29.89
CA ASN A 191 28.37 30.66 -28.91
C ASN A 191 26.90 30.17 -28.93
N ILE A 192 25.93 31.08 -29.14
CA ILE A 192 24.51 30.69 -29.30
C ILE A 192 24.28 29.96 -30.63
N ALA A 193 25.00 30.33 -31.69
CA ALA A 193 24.94 29.62 -32.98
C ALA A 193 25.49 28.19 -32.88
N ASP A 194 26.47 27.95 -32.02
CA ASP A 194 27.01 26.61 -31.77
C ASP A 194 26.14 25.76 -30.82
N LEU A 195 25.32 26.41 -29.98
CA LEU A 195 24.42 25.71 -29.07
C LEU A 195 23.12 25.24 -29.74
N ILE A 196 22.79 25.74 -30.97
CA ILE A 196 21.62 25.32 -31.72
C ILE A 196 22.02 24.35 -32.84
N PRO A 197 21.99 23.02 -32.64
CA PRO A 197 22.46 22.03 -33.61
C PRO A 197 21.54 21.81 -34.82
N PHE A 198 20.59 22.68 -35.09
CA PHE A 198 19.53 22.46 -36.11
C PHE A 198 19.69 23.27 -37.40
N ARG A 199 20.89 23.77 -37.77
CA ARG A 199 21.07 24.34 -39.09
C ARG A 199 22.01 23.51 -39.93
N LYS A 200 21.53 22.37 -40.47
CA LYS A 200 22.22 21.66 -41.58
C LYS A 200 22.35 22.59 -42.77
N LYS A 201 23.56 23.00 -43.10
CA LYS A 201 23.91 23.59 -44.40
C LYS A 201 23.53 22.58 -45.50
N LYS A 202 22.59 22.94 -46.38
CA LYS A 202 22.48 22.36 -47.70
C LYS A 202 23.74 22.82 -48.47
N GLN A 203 24.62 21.90 -48.79
CA GLN A 203 25.58 22.06 -49.89
C GLN A 203 25.00 21.37 -51.10
N PHE A 204 25.01 22.09 -52.18
CA PHE A 204 24.83 21.62 -53.54
C PHE A 204 25.92 20.62 -53.92
#